data_1a3e8cbaaf99243e7b3693fb72ca0933
#
_entry.id   1a3e8cbaaf99243e7b3693fb72ca0933
#
_cell.length_a   1.000
_cell.length_b   1.000
_cell.length_c   1.000
_cell.angle_alpha   90.00
_cell.angle_beta   90.00
_cell.angle_gamma   90.00
#
_symmetry.space_group_name_H-M   'P 1'
#
loop_
_entity.id
_entity.type
_entity.pdbx_description
1 polymer ?
#
loop_
_entity_poly.entity_id
_entity_poly.type
_entity_poly.pdbx_seq_one_letter_code
_entity_poly.pdbx_strand_id
1 'polypeptide(L)'
;TIDSDAIPNASWLTNLVQPLVDPQVGATTSNQWFEPSGGQLGSWVRAVWQAGAIVPTAILGNPWAGSFAMRFPDLVDSGLLDAWRTSIIDDGPVRECLNRVGKRIEFVPKNMVLNREDCRLEFSFRYIARMLTWSRLFEKTFWLTGVHAALYFTTLLVLLGWCLAGTLASLFWALGWGQLPVSAVWAWTALGVWVGGQALGYELVRAAVLSHAATTARGEIRPVDGLWRLPRVVMAIPVATVAYSAGCLAALRVKRVVWRKVAYEIETGHNIKMVDYAPFASESQSAFEHHSI
;
A
#
# COMPACT_ATOMS: atom_id res chain seq x y z
N THR A 1 12.07 8.72 14.21
CA THR A 1 12.21 9.23 12.83
C THR A 1 10.89 9.80 12.34
N ILE A 2 10.99 10.73 11.42
CA ILE A 2 9.89 11.31 10.67
C ILE A 2 10.40 11.64 9.27
N ASP A 3 9.55 11.50 8.24
CA ASP A 3 9.92 11.92 6.89
C ASP A 3 10.10 13.44 6.84
N SER A 4 11.10 13.90 6.08
CA SER A 4 11.49 15.32 6.04
C SER A 4 10.43 16.25 5.43
N ASP A 5 9.47 15.69 4.72
CA ASP A 5 8.33 16.37 4.08
C ASP A 5 7.01 16.17 4.84
N ALA A 6 7.03 15.48 5.99
CA ALA A 6 5.87 15.30 6.86
C ALA A 6 5.72 16.48 7.84
N ILE A 7 4.48 16.89 8.04
CA ILE A 7 4.12 17.91 9.05
C ILE A 7 3.49 17.21 10.24
N PRO A 8 4.22 17.05 11.35
CA PRO A 8 3.70 16.37 12.53
C PRO A 8 2.64 17.23 13.25
N ASN A 9 1.66 16.56 13.84
CA ASN A 9 0.75 17.23 14.77
C ASN A 9 1.45 17.59 16.10
N ALA A 10 0.85 18.47 16.91
CA ALA A 10 1.47 18.97 18.14
C ALA A 10 1.74 17.88 19.19
N SER A 11 0.99 16.77 19.17
CA SER A 11 1.12 15.66 20.11
C SER A 11 1.90 14.49 19.50
N TRP A 12 2.40 14.63 18.27
CA TRP A 12 3.03 13.54 17.53
C TRP A 12 4.09 12.80 18.32
N LEU A 13 5.05 13.53 18.90
CA LEU A 13 6.13 12.93 19.67
C LEU A 13 5.61 12.22 20.91
N THR A 14 4.74 12.88 21.67
CA THR A 14 4.15 12.31 22.89
C THR A 14 3.38 11.03 22.59
N ASN A 15 2.52 11.05 21.57
CA ASN A 15 1.77 9.86 21.17
C ASN A 15 2.69 8.71 20.73
N LEU A 16 3.81 9.05 20.05
CA LEU A 16 4.72 8.06 19.52
C LEU A 16 5.57 7.41 20.61
N VAL A 17 5.99 8.17 21.64
CA VAL A 17 6.87 7.66 22.70
C VAL A 17 6.11 7.06 23.89
N GLN A 18 4.86 7.46 24.10
CA GLN A 18 4.07 6.99 25.24
C GLN A 18 3.95 5.46 25.33
N PRO A 19 3.67 4.70 24.27
CA PRO A 19 3.57 3.24 24.37
C PRO A 19 4.92 2.57 24.69
N LEU A 20 6.05 3.24 24.46
CA LEU A 20 7.38 2.69 24.80
C LEU A 20 7.64 2.62 26.32
N VAL A 21 6.75 3.13 27.16
CA VAL A 21 6.79 2.91 28.63
C VAL A 21 6.59 1.43 28.95
N ASP A 22 5.82 0.70 28.15
CA ASP A 22 5.70 -0.75 28.25
C ASP A 22 7.00 -1.40 27.74
N PRO A 23 7.71 -2.18 28.60
CA PRO A 23 8.96 -2.84 28.19
C PRO A 23 8.76 -3.89 27.09
N GLN A 24 7.54 -4.39 26.88
CA GLN A 24 7.22 -5.33 25.80
C GLN A 24 7.12 -4.65 24.43
N VAL A 25 6.91 -3.33 24.39
CA VAL A 25 6.90 -2.53 23.17
C VAL A 25 8.33 -2.13 22.84
N GLY A 26 8.90 -2.70 21.77
CA GLY A 26 10.25 -2.38 21.31
C GLY A 26 10.28 -1.14 20.39
N ALA A 27 9.20 -0.94 19.62
CA ALA A 27 9.05 0.22 18.75
C ALA A 27 7.60 0.64 18.61
N THR A 28 7.40 1.89 18.20
CA THR A 28 6.10 2.44 17.82
C THR A 28 6.16 2.97 16.40
N THR A 29 5.06 2.88 15.67
CA THR A 29 4.95 3.36 14.31
C THR A 29 3.57 3.92 14.03
N SER A 30 3.48 4.70 12.96
CA SER A 30 2.22 5.06 12.34
C SER A 30 2.31 4.76 10.84
N ASN A 31 1.48 5.41 10.03
CA ASN A 31 1.55 5.29 8.58
C ASN A 31 1.03 6.56 7.92
N GLN A 32 1.17 6.65 6.60
CA GLN A 32 0.48 7.66 5.81
C GLN A 32 -0.86 7.14 5.30
N TRP A 33 -1.79 8.03 5.05
CA TRP A 33 -3.05 7.79 4.39
C TRP A 33 -3.13 8.64 3.13
N PHE A 34 -3.37 8.01 1.98
CA PHE A 34 -3.59 8.75 0.75
C PHE A 34 -5.05 9.21 0.70
N GLU A 35 -5.24 10.52 0.82
CA GLU A 35 -6.54 11.19 0.67
C GLU A 35 -6.52 12.01 -0.62
N PRO A 36 -6.95 11.43 -1.78
CA PRO A 36 -6.90 12.11 -3.05
C PRO A 36 -7.66 13.43 -3.03
N SER A 37 -7.04 14.50 -3.51
CA SER A 37 -7.67 15.83 -3.60
C SER A 37 -8.18 16.17 -4.99
N GLY A 38 -7.67 15.48 -6.01
CA GLY A 38 -7.94 15.72 -7.42
C GLY A 38 -8.70 14.63 -8.14
N GLY A 39 -8.81 14.81 -9.47
CA GLY A 39 -9.52 13.89 -10.37
C GLY A 39 -8.65 12.79 -10.98
N GLN A 40 -7.36 12.73 -10.66
CA GLN A 40 -6.45 11.77 -11.28
C GLN A 40 -6.74 10.34 -10.81
N LEU A 41 -7.02 9.44 -11.75
CA LEU A 41 -7.34 8.04 -11.46
C LEU A 41 -6.21 7.35 -10.68
N GLY A 42 -4.96 7.69 -10.95
CA GLY A 42 -3.81 7.13 -10.23
C GLY A 42 -3.88 7.37 -8.73
N SER A 43 -4.23 8.57 -8.29
CA SER A 43 -4.38 8.90 -6.87
C SER A 43 -5.44 8.01 -6.20
N TRP A 44 -6.57 7.77 -6.86
CA TRP A 44 -7.64 6.91 -6.35
C TRP A 44 -7.26 5.43 -6.34
N VAL A 45 -6.55 4.96 -7.37
CA VAL A 45 -6.01 3.58 -7.42
C VAL A 45 -5.04 3.34 -6.26
N ARG A 46 -4.12 4.28 -6.01
CA ARG A 46 -3.18 4.21 -4.89
C ARG A 46 -3.90 4.19 -3.54
N ALA A 47 -4.90 5.06 -3.35
CA ALA A 47 -5.68 5.15 -2.12
C ALA A 47 -6.50 3.87 -1.85
N VAL A 48 -7.19 3.34 -2.86
CA VAL A 48 -7.97 2.10 -2.74
C VAL A 48 -7.07 0.92 -2.40
N TRP A 49 -5.93 0.79 -3.08
CA TRP A 49 -4.96 -0.27 -2.78
C TRP A 49 -4.43 -0.16 -1.36
N GLN A 50 -4.07 1.04 -0.91
CA GLN A 50 -3.54 1.25 0.43
C GLN A 50 -4.59 0.96 1.52
N ALA A 51 -5.85 1.28 1.30
CA ALA A 51 -6.92 0.95 2.26
C ALA A 51 -6.97 -0.56 2.57
N GLY A 52 -6.72 -1.40 1.55
CA GLY A 52 -6.57 -2.84 1.75
C GLY A 52 -5.28 -3.26 2.47
N ALA A 53 -4.20 -2.49 2.32
CA ALA A 53 -2.89 -2.79 2.90
C ALA A 53 -2.72 -2.25 4.33
N ILE A 54 -3.36 -1.13 4.69
CA ILE A 54 -3.15 -0.45 5.98
C ILE A 54 -3.61 -1.30 7.17
N VAL A 55 -4.71 -2.03 7.03
CA VAL A 55 -5.27 -2.85 8.11
C VAL A 55 -4.33 -3.99 8.50
N PRO A 56 -3.88 -4.87 7.56
CA PRO A 56 -2.89 -5.88 7.91
C PRO A 56 -1.56 -5.26 8.37
N THR A 57 -1.13 -4.13 7.82
CA THR A 57 0.08 -3.41 8.28
C THR A 57 -0.02 -3.03 9.76
N ALA A 58 -1.16 -2.46 10.17
CA ALA A 58 -1.39 -2.09 11.56
C ALA A 58 -1.48 -3.30 12.50
N ILE A 59 -2.19 -4.37 12.07
CA ILE A 59 -2.38 -5.59 12.89
C ILE A 59 -1.07 -6.38 13.04
N LEU A 60 -0.30 -6.49 11.98
CA LEU A 60 0.94 -7.25 11.96
C LEU A 60 2.14 -6.48 12.54
N GLY A 61 1.97 -5.19 12.84
CA GLY A 61 3.04 -4.33 13.35
C GLY A 61 4.14 -4.11 12.32
N ASN A 62 3.79 -3.92 11.04
CA ASN A 62 4.76 -3.54 10.04
C ASN A 62 5.10 -2.07 10.20
N PRO A 63 6.37 -1.71 10.47
CA PRO A 63 6.73 -0.32 10.72
C PRO A 63 6.74 0.49 9.42
N TRP A 64 6.62 1.79 9.58
CA TRP A 64 6.90 2.80 8.56
C TRP A 64 7.84 3.85 9.17
N ALA A 65 9.01 3.99 8.60
CA ALA A 65 10.05 4.87 9.12
C ALA A 65 9.67 6.36 9.05
N GLY A 66 8.70 6.73 8.22
CA GLY A 66 8.16 8.09 8.14
C GLY A 66 7.42 8.58 9.39
N SER A 67 7.13 7.69 10.35
CA SER A 67 6.64 8.05 11.69
C SER A 67 6.94 6.87 12.64
N PHE A 68 8.10 6.91 13.30
CA PHE A 68 8.64 5.76 14.03
C PHE A 68 9.45 6.19 15.24
N ALA A 69 9.34 5.45 16.35
CA ALA A 69 10.21 5.59 17.52
C ALA A 69 10.60 4.22 18.10
N MET A 70 11.79 4.16 18.66
CA MET A 70 12.35 3.00 19.33
C MET A 70 13.27 3.48 20.44
N ARG A 71 13.37 2.71 21.55
CA ARG A 71 14.38 2.99 22.57
C ARG A 71 15.76 2.60 22.07
N PHE A 72 16.77 3.38 22.43
CA PHE A 72 18.14 3.11 22.02
C PHE A 72 18.67 1.72 22.47
N PRO A 73 18.40 1.25 23.70
CA PRO A 73 18.75 -0.13 24.06
C PRO A 73 18.12 -1.18 23.15
N ASP A 74 16.83 -1.03 22.79
CA ASP A 74 16.16 -1.98 21.90
C ASP A 74 16.75 -1.97 20.49
N LEU A 75 17.21 -0.80 20.01
CA LEU A 75 17.91 -0.68 18.74
C LEU A 75 19.20 -1.50 18.71
N VAL A 76 19.96 -1.45 19.80
CA VAL A 76 21.25 -2.18 19.94
C VAL A 76 20.98 -3.68 20.16
N ASP A 77 20.15 -4.02 21.15
CA ASP A 77 19.93 -5.39 21.58
C ASP A 77 19.22 -6.25 20.53
N SER A 78 18.39 -5.64 19.67
CA SER A 78 17.73 -6.35 18.58
C SER A 78 18.65 -6.70 17.41
N GLY A 79 19.86 -6.15 17.34
CA GLY A 79 20.78 -6.31 16.22
C GLY A 79 20.35 -5.53 14.97
N LEU A 80 19.47 -4.53 15.11
CA LEU A 80 18.94 -3.76 13.98
C LEU A 80 20.02 -2.94 13.28
N LEU A 81 21.01 -2.43 14.03
CA LEU A 81 22.15 -1.69 13.45
C LEU A 81 22.94 -2.54 12.44
N ASP A 82 23.12 -3.83 12.73
CA ASP A 82 23.81 -4.73 11.80
C ASP A 82 22.92 -5.12 10.62
N ALA A 83 21.62 -5.31 10.85
CA ALA A 83 20.67 -5.60 9.79
C ALA A 83 20.55 -4.46 8.78
N TRP A 84 20.71 -3.20 9.20
CA TRP A 84 20.71 -2.04 8.30
C TRP A 84 21.88 -1.99 7.33
N ARG A 85 23.00 -2.66 7.63
CA ARG A 85 24.18 -2.68 6.73
C ARG A 85 23.88 -3.37 5.39
N THR A 86 22.90 -4.26 5.36
CA THR A 86 22.50 -5.03 4.16
C THR A 86 21.07 -4.76 3.73
N SER A 87 20.41 -3.75 4.31
CA SER A 87 19.04 -3.37 3.96
C SER A 87 19.03 -2.14 3.06
N ILE A 88 18.10 -2.13 2.08
CA ILE A 88 17.84 -0.96 1.22
C ILE A 88 16.84 0.00 1.86
N ILE A 89 16.03 -0.48 2.81
CA ILE A 89 15.03 0.32 3.53
C ILE A 89 15.26 0.18 5.03
N ASP A 90 15.00 1.23 5.75
CA ASP A 90 15.24 1.35 7.18
C ASP A 90 14.20 0.61 8.04
N ASP A 91 12.95 0.53 7.57
CA ASP A 91 11.85 -0.13 8.30
C ASP A 91 11.76 -1.64 8.06
N GLY A 92 12.24 -2.15 6.93
CA GLY A 92 12.11 -3.55 6.54
C GLY A 92 12.58 -4.57 7.59
N PRO A 93 13.80 -4.48 8.13
CA PRO A 93 14.32 -5.47 9.08
C PRO A 93 13.79 -5.31 10.52
N VAL A 94 13.14 -4.18 10.86
CA VAL A 94 12.78 -3.83 12.24
C VAL A 94 11.93 -4.90 12.90
N ARG A 95 10.88 -5.36 12.22
CA ARG A 95 9.94 -6.34 12.76
C ARG A 95 10.63 -7.66 13.09
N GLU A 96 11.46 -8.16 12.18
CA GLU A 96 12.18 -9.43 12.43
C GLU A 96 13.18 -9.29 13.56
N CYS A 97 13.91 -8.18 13.62
CA CYS A 97 14.87 -7.90 14.69
C CYS A 97 14.19 -7.83 16.06
N LEU A 98 13.08 -7.13 16.20
CA LEU A 98 12.34 -7.03 17.45
C LEU A 98 11.70 -8.35 17.86
N ASN A 99 11.15 -9.12 16.92
CA ASN A 99 10.57 -10.44 17.21
C ASN A 99 11.60 -11.41 17.77
N ARG A 100 12.88 -11.33 17.34
CA ARG A 100 13.96 -12.17 17.87
C ARG A 100 14.23 -11.93 19.36
N VAL A 101 13.99 -10.74 19.84
CA VAL A 101 14.17 -10.37 21.25
C VAL A 101 12.83 -10.32 22.02
N GLY A 102 11.77 -10.90 21.44
CA GLY A 102 10.47 -11.03 22.09
C GLY A 102 9.71 -9.72 22.27
N LYS A 103 10.00 -8.69 21.46
CA LYS A 103 9.33 -7.40 21.54
C LYS A 103 8.37 -7.18 20.37
N ARG A 104 7.27 -6.44 20.64
CA ARG A 104 6.28 -6.09 19.63
C ARG A 104 6.43 -4.65 19.16
N ILE A 105 5.82 -4.36 18.01
CA ILE A 105 5.66 -3.02 17.48
C ILE A 105 4.22 -2.57 17.74
N GLU A 106 4.07 -1.35 18.26
CA GLU A 106 2.76 -0.75 18.55
C GLU A 106 2.40 0.26 17.46
N PHE A 107 1.21 0.11 16.87
CA PHE A 107 0.70 1.05 15.89
C PHE A 107 -0.01 2.22 16.57
N VAL A 108 0.32 3.45 16.18
CA VAL A 108 -0.22 4.69 16.76
C VAL A 108 -1.13 5.40 15.76
N PRO A 109 -2.45 5.12 15.73
CA PRO A 109 -3.38 5.65 14.73
C PRO A 109 -3.48 7.19 14.74
N LYS A 110 -3.31 7.79 15.93
CA LYS A 110 -3.36 9.26 16.10
C LYS A 110 -2.26 10.01 15.37
N ASN A 111 -1.22 9.31 14.94
CA ASN A 111 -0.08 9.88 14.23
C ASN A 111 -0.11 9.62 12.72
N MET A 112 -1.25 9.14 12.19
CA MET A 112 -1.42 8.98 10.75
C MET A 112 -1.19 10.30 10.01
N VAL A 113 -0.36 10.27 8.98
CA VAL A 113 -0.05 11.44 8.14
C VAL A 113 -0.94 11.40 6.90
N LEU A 114 -1.64 12.51 6.61
CA LEU A 114 -2.47 12.62 5.41
C LEU A 114 -1.62 13.07 4.23
N ASN A 115 -1.52 12.21 3.21
CA ASN A 115 -0.86 12.53 1.94
C ASN A 115 -1.92 12.86 0.89
N ARG A 116 -1.86 14.09 0.34
CA ARG A 116 -2.78 14.62 -0.68
C ARG A 116 -2.15 14.76 -2.06
N GLU A 117 -0.98 14.20 -2.24
CA GLU A 117 -0.29 14.24 -3.52
C GLU A 117 -1.12 13.55 -4.61
N ASP A 118 -1.34 14.27 -5.69
CA ASP A 118 -1.96 13.70 -6.90
C ASP A 118 -0.91 13.01 -7.76
N CYS A 119 -1.28 11.87 -8.33
CA CYS A 119 -0.39 11.10 -9.16
C CYS A 119 -1.09 10.48 -10.38
N ARG A 120 -0.32 10.31 -11.45
CA ARG A 120 -0.76 9.61 -12.66
C ARG A 120 -0.86 8.10 -12.40
N LEU A 121 -1.62 7.42 -13.23
CA LEU A 121 -1.85 5.97 -13.10
C LEU A 121 -0.54 5.17 -13.18
N GLU A 122 0.37 5.53 -14.06
CA GLU A 122 1.68 4.91 -14.20
C GLU A 122 2.50 4.98 -12.90
N PHE A 123 2.48 6.14 -12.24
CA PHE A 123 3.14 6.30 -10.94
C PHE A 123 2.54 5.35 -9.88
N SER A 124 1.21 5.19 -9.86
CA SER A 124 0.54 4.29 -8.92
C SER A 124 0.94 2.84 -9.12
N PHE A 125 1.04 2.38 -10.38
CA PHE A 125 1.51 1.03 -10.69
C PHE A 125 2.95 0.81 -10.20
N ARG A 126 3.84 1.75 -10.49
CA ARG A 126 5.24 1.70 -10.00
C ARG A 126 5.32 1.73 -8.48
N TYR A 127 4.54 2.59 -7.84
CA TYR A 127 4.47 2.68 -6.38
C TYR A 127 4.02 1.34 -5.75
N ILE A 128 2.94 0.76 -6.25
CA ILE A 128 2.41 -0.53 -5.77
C ILE A 128 3.43 -1.66 -5.98
N ALA A 129 4.03 -1.74 -7.16
CA ALA A 129 5.07 -2.73 -7.46
C ALA A 129 6.27 -2.59 -6.53
N ARG A 130 6.70 -1.36 -6.21
CA ARG A 130 7.78 -1.07 -5.27
C ARG A 130 7.43 -1.53 -3.85
N MET A 131 6.24 -1.19 -3.34
CA MET A 131 5.81 -1.61 -2.01
C MET A 131 5.73 -3.14 -1.89
N LEU A 132 5.25 -3.81 -2.94
CA LEU A 132 5.20 -5.27 -2.99
C LEU A 132 6.59 -5.91 -3.12
N THR A 133 7.55 -5.23 -3.73
CA THR A 133 8.96 -5.65 -3.74
C THR A 133 9.56 -5.61 -2.34
N TRP A 134 9.27 -4.55 -1.58
CA TRP A 134 9.70 -4.47 -0.18
C TRP A 134 9.03 -5.55 0.67
N SER A 135 7.73 -5.78 0.51
CA SER A 135 7.03 -6.88 1.18
C SER A 135 7.67 -8.24 0.84
N ARG A 136 8.00 -8.51 -0.41
CA ARG A 136 8.70 -9.74 -0.81
C ARG A 136 10.05 -9.91 -0.11
N LEU A 137 10.81 -8.83 0.06
CA LEU A 137 12.15 -8.89 0.63
C LEU A 137 12.15 -9.05 2.15
N PHE A 138 11.14 -8.52 2.85
CA PHE A 138 11.14 -8.47 4.31
C PHE A 138 10.01 -9.26 4.98
N GLU A 139 9.00 -9.71 4.22
CA GLU A 139 7.85 -10.44 4.75
C GLU A 139 7.88 -11.92 4.38
N LYS A 140 8.10 -12.80 5.35
CA LYS A 140 8.04 -14.26 5.16
C LYS A 140 6.69 -14.74 4.62
N THR A 141 5.64 -13.98 4.85
CA THR A 141 4.26 -14.26 4.44
C THR A 141 3.89 -13.67 3.08
N PHE A 142 4.84 -13.14 2.31
CA PHE A 142 4.58 -12.55 0.99
C PHE A 142 3.82 -13.50 0.03
N TRP A 143 4.01 -14.81 0.17
CA TRP A 143 3.26 -15.78 -0.62
C TRP A 143 1.72 -15.68 -0.40
N LEU A 144 1.28 -15.34 0.84
CA LEU A 144 -0.15 -15.07 1.12
C LEU A 144 -0.64 -13.83 0.36
N THR A 145 0.19 -12.79 0.29
CA THR A 145 -0.08 -11.60 -0.53
C THR A 145 -0.28 -11.97 -2.01
N GLY A 146 0.58 -12.85 -2.54
CA GLY A 146 0.46 -13.37 -3.90
C GLY A 146 -0.82 -14.19 -4.13
N VAL A 147 -1.16 -15.10 -3.20
CA VAL A 147 -2.42 -15.87 -3.25
C VAL A 147 -3.63 -14.94 -3.20
N HIS A 148 -3.64 -13.97 -2.29
CA HIS A 148 -4.72 -12.99 -2.17
C HIS A 148 -4.87 -12.17 -3.46
N ALA A 149 -3.76 -11.69 -4.04
CA ALA A 149 -3.78 -10.97 -5.31
C ALA A 149 -4.35 -11.81 -6.45
N ALA A 150 -3.94 -13.10 -6.54
CA ALA A 150 -4.44 -14.03 -7.55
C ALA A 150 -5.94 -14.29 -7.40
N LEU A 151 -6.43 -14.49 -6.17
CA LEU A 151 -7.86 -14.67 -5.87
C LEU A 151 -8.67 -13.43 -6.28
N TYR A 152 -8.22 -12.24 -5.91
CA TYR A 152 -8.90 -10.99 -6.28
C TYR A 152 -8.97 -10.80 -7.80
N PHE A 153 -7.85 -11.03 -8.48
CA PHE A 153 -7.79 -10.90 -9.94
C PHE A 153 -8.65 -11.94 -10.65
N THR A 154 -8.59 -13.20 -10.21
CA THR A 154 -9.42 -14.28 -10.77
C THR A 154 -10.91 -13.98 -10.55
N THR A 155 -11.29 -13.52 -9.36
CA THR A 155 -12.67 -13.12 -9.07
C THR A 155 -13.12 -12.00 -10.02
N LEU A 156 -12.31 -10.97 -10.21
CA LEU A 156 -12.61 -9.89 -11.16
C LEU A 156 -12.80 -10.42 -12.58
N LEU A 157 -11.90 -11.28 -13.07
CA LEU A 157 -11.99 -11.85 -14.42
C LEU A 157 -13.23 -12.73 -14.59
N VAL A 158 -13.55 -13.57 -13.61
CA VAL A 158 -14.74 -14.44 -13.64
C VAL A 158 -16.02 -13.59 -13.67
N LEU A 159 -16.11 -12.57 -12.82
CA LEU A 159 -17.29 -11.68 -12.78
C LEU A 159 -17.43 -10.89 -14.09
N LEU A 160 -16.34 -10.34 -14.63
CA LEU A 160 -16.37 -9.62 -15.91
C LEU A 160 -16.73 -10.55 -17.08
N GLY A 161 -16.17 -11.76 -17.11
CA GLY A 161 -16.48 -12.77 -18.11
C GLY A 161 -17.96 -13.20 -18.05
N TRP A 162 -18.50 -13.37 -16.84
CA TRP A 162 -19.92 -13.67 -16.62
C TRP A 162 -20.83 -12.51 -17.05
N CYS A 163 -20.47 -11.26 -16.72
CA CYS A 163 -21.19 -10.07 -17.18
C CYS A 163 -21.19 -9.98 -18.72
N LEU A 164 -20.04 -10.22 -19.35
CA LEU A 164 -19.92 -10.20 -20.81
C LEU A 164 -20.82 -11.29 -21.45
N ALA A 165 -20.71 -12.54 -20.98
CA ALA A 165 -21.52 -13.64 -21.48
C ALA A 165 -23.02 -13.38 -21.30
N GLY A 166 -23.43 -12.88 -20.12
CA GLY A 166 -24.82 -12.51 -19.84
C GLY A 166 -25.33 -11.38 -20.74
N THR A 167 -24.48 -10.37 -20.98
CA THR A 167 -24.83 -9.25 -21.88
C THR A 167 -24.99 -9.72 -23.32
N LEU A 168 -24.08 -10.56 -23.82
CA LEU A 168 -24.19 -11.16 -25.15
C LEU A 168 -25.46 -12.02 -25.28
N ALA A 169 -25.75 -12.87 -24.30
CA ALA A 169 -26.99 -13.66 -24.27
C ALA A 169 -28.24 -12.78 -24.28
N SER A 170 -28.22 -11.64 -23.58
CA SER A 170 -29.32 -10.67 -23.59
C SER A 170 -29.51 -10.04 -24.98
N LEU A 171 -28.43 -9.75 -25.68
CA LEU A 171 -28.47 -9.23 -27.04
C LEU A 171 -29.05 -10.24 -28.02
N PHE A 172 -28.61 -11.53 -27.96
CA PHE A 172 -29.18 -12.59 -28.79
C PHE A 172 -30.67 -12.78 -28.53
N TRP A 173 -31.09 -12.74 -27.27
CA TRP A 173 -32.54 -12.81 -26.92
C TRP A 173 -33.29 -11.61 -27.51
N ALA A 174 -32.78 -10.39 -27.42
CA ALA A 174 -33.41 -9.20 -27.99
C ALA A 174 -33.53 -9.26 -29.52
N LEU A 175 -32.67 -10.00 -30.19
CA LEU A 175 -32.73 -10.29 -31.63
C LEU A 175 -33.69 -11.46 -31.99
N GLY A 176 -34.38 -12.00 -30.99
CA GLY A 176 -35.33 -13.13 -31.18
C GLY A 176 -34.67 -14.50 -31.15
N TRP A 177 -33.38 -14.57 -30.74
CA TRP A 177 -32.62 -15.81 -30.70
C TRP A 177 -32.35 -16.22 -29.24
N GLY A 178 -32.99 -17.30 -28.79
CA GLY A 178 -32.74 -17.88 -27.46
C GLY A 178 -33.79 -17.51 -26.39
N GLN A 179 -33.48 -17.81 -25.13
CA GLN A 179 -34.33 -17.59 -23.96
C GLN A 179 -33.88 -16.37 -23.16
N LEU A 180 -34.80 -15.81 -22.34
CA LEU A 180 -34.49 -14.67 -21.46
C LEU A 180 -33.29 -14.98 -20.56
N PRO A 181 -32.20 -14.20 -20.63
CA PRO A 181 -30.96 -14.50 -19.90
C PRO A 181 -31.01 -13.99 -18.46
N VAL A 182 -31.74 -14.67 -17.59
CA VAL A 182 -31.79 -14.36 -16.15
C VAL A 182 -30.40 -14.32 -15.53
N SER A 183 -29.44 -15.08 -16.09
CA SER A 183 -28.05 -15.09 -15.65
C SER A 183 -27.36 -13.73 -15.77
N ALA A 184 -27.77 -12.87 -16.71
CA ALA A 184 -27.19 -11.53 -16.86
C ALA A 184 -27.46 -10.64 -15.63
N VAL A 185 -28.68 -10.67 -15.10
CA VAL A 185 -29.05 -9.91 -13.90
C VAL A 185 -28.19 -10.35 -12.72
N TRP A 186 -28.04 -11.65 -12.52
CA TRP A 186 -27.21 -12.17 -11.43
C TRP A 186 -25.73 -11.83 -11.59
N ALA A 187 -25.19 -11.84 -12.82
CA ALA A 187 -23.80 -11.47 -13.08
C ALA A 187 -23.51 -10.02 -12.71
N TRP A 188 -24.34 -9.08 -13.17
CA TRP A 188 -24.19 -7.67 -12.85
C TRP A 188 -24.43 -7.38 -11.37
N THR A 189 -25.37 -8.09 -10.74
CA THR A 189 -25.61 -7.99 -9.29
C THR A 189 -24.37 -8.47 -8.51
N ALA A 190 -23.81 -9.62 -8.88
CA ALA A 190 -22.62 -10.16 -8.22
C ALA A 190 -21.40 -9.21 -8.35
N LEU A 191 -21.17 -8.65 -9.54
CA LEU A 191 -20.15 -7.65 -9.75
C LEU A 191 -20.40 -6.38 -8.91
N GLY A 192 -21.66 -5.90 -8.89
CA GLY A 192 -22.07 -4.75 -8.09
C GLY A 192 -21.87 -4.98 -6.59
N VAL A 193 -22.20 -6.15 -6.07
CA VAL A 193 -21.97 -6.53 -4.66
C VAL A 193 -20.48 -6.60 -4.35
N TRP A 194 -19.68 -7.19 -5.24
CA TRP A 194 -18.23 -7.31 -5.04
C TRP A 194 -17.55 -5.94 -5.04
N VAL A 195 -17.82 -5.06 -6.01
CA VAL A 195 -17.30 -3.70 -6.06
C VAL A 195 -17.82 -2.85 -4.92
N GLY A 196 -19.13 -2.94 -4.64
CA GLY A 196 -19.77 -2.20 -3.55
C GLY A 196 -19.25 -2.58 -2.17
N GLY A 197 -18.97 -3.86 -1.94
CA GLY A 197 -18.35 -4.33 -0.70
C GLY A 197 -16.95 -3.76 -0.49
N GLN A 198 -16.15 -3.69 -1.55
CA GLN A 198 -14.81 -3.09 -1.48
C GLN A 198 -14.88 -1.56 -1.30
N ALA A 199 -15.83 -0.89 -1.98
CA ALA A 199 -16.06 0.53 -1.80
C ALA A 199 -16.48 0.86 -0.36
N LEU A 200 -17.37 0.04 0.22
CA LEU A 200 -17.75 0.15 1.62
C LEU A 200 -16.55 -0.05 2.55
N GLY A 201 -15.73 -1.09 2.30
CA GLY A 201 -14.51 -1.34 3.07
C GLY A 201 -13.54 -0.15 3.03
N TYR A 202 -13.32 0.41 1.85
CA TYR A 202 -12.53 1.64 1.68
C TYR A 202 -13.09 2.81 2.52
N GLU A 203 -14.40 3.07 2.46
CA GLU A 203 -15.03 4.16 3.19
C GLU A 203 -14.98 3.96 4.71
N LEU A 204 -15.12 2.72 5.19
CA LEU A 204 -15.00 2.40 6.62
C LEU A 204 -13.58 2.65 7.13
N VAL A 205 -12.55 2.19 6.39
CA VAL A 205 -11.15 2.44 6.76
C VAL A 205 -10.85 3.94 6.70
N ARG A 206 -11.28 4.61 5.64
CA ARG A 206 -11.15 6.07 5.50
C ARG A 206 -11.78 6.81 6.68
N ALA A 207 -13.01 6.49 7.03
CA ALA A 207 -13.72 7.11 8.16
C ALA A 207 -12.96 6.92 9.48
N ALA A 208 -12.46 5.70 9.73
CA ALA A 208 -11.66 5.39 10.90
C ALA A 208 -10.36 6.22 10.95
N VAL A 209 -9.63 6.30 9.83
CA VAL A 209 -8.39 7.10 9.75
C VAL A 209 -8.68 8.58 9.96
N LEU A 210 -9.67 9.14 9.27
CA LEU A 210 -9.99 10.56 9.38
C LEU A 210 -10.53 10.94 10.76
N SER A 211 -11.26 10.06 11.44
CA SER A 211 -11.72 10.32 12.81
C SER A 211 -10.55 10.49 13.80
N HIS A 212 -9.47 9.72 13.62
CA HIS A 212 -8.26 9.84 14.43
C HIS A 212 -7.41 11.07 14.04
N ALA A 213 -7.27 11.33 12.74
CA ALA A 213 -6.53 12.47 12.22
C ALA A 213 -7.20 13.80 12.58
N ALA A 214 -8.51 13.89 12.58
CA ALA A 214 -9.27 15.10 12.92
C ALA A 214 -9.03 15.57 14.37
N THR A 215 -8.76 14.64 15.30
CA THR A 215 -8.48 14.98 16.71
C THR A 215 -7.10 15.58 16.93
N THR A 216 -6.20 15.47 15.95
CA THR A 216 -4.78 15.82 16.08
C THR A 216 -4.30 16.88 15.10
N ALA A 217 -5.07 17.16 14.05
CA ALA A 217 -4.67 18.11 13.01
C ALA A 217 -4.80 19.57 13.48
N ARG A 218 -3.76 20.38 13.25
CA ARG A 218 -3.84 21.83 13.27
C ARG A 218 -4.45 22.31 11.95
N GLY A 219 -5.75 22.46 11.89
CA GLY A 219 -6.47 22.95 10.73
C GLY A 219 -7.60 22.03 10.30
N GLU A 220 -8.55 22.58 9.58
CA GLU A 220 -9.67 21.83 9.03
C GLU A 220 -9.16 20.77 8.04
N ILE A 221 -9.28 19.50 8.41
CA ILE A 221 -9.25 18.43 7.44
C ILE A 221 -10.52 18.64 6.62
N ARG A 222 -10.38 19.25 5.44
CA ARG A 222 -11.45 19.28 4.45
C ARG A 222 -11.36 17.96 3.69
N PRO A 223 -12.20 16.96 4.04
CA PRO A 223 -12.29 15.76 3.22
C PRO A 223 -12.69 16.21 1.81
N VAL A 224 -12.26 15.48 0.79
CA VAL A 224 -12.82 15.68 -0.56
C VAL A 224 -14.26 15.21 -0.50
N ASP A 225 -15.14 16.11 -0.03
CA ASP A 225 -16.56 15.84 0.09
C ASP A 225 -17.22 16.09 -1.26
N GLY A 226 -17.96 15.12 -1.71
CA GLY A 226 -18.78 15.29 -2.88
C GLY A 226 -19.31 13.97 -3.41
N LEU A 227 -20.42 14.05 -4.09
CA LEU A 227 -21.06 12.96 -4.83
C LEU A 227 -20.10 12.27 -5.82
N TRP A 228 -19.03 12.96 -6.24
CA TRP A 228 -18.04 12.47 -7.19
C TRP A 228 -16.96 11.55 -6.61
N ARG A 229 -16.88 11.40 -5.29
CA ARG A 229 -15.90 10.49 -4.66
C ARG A 229 -16.24 9.04 -4.92
N LEU A 230 -17.47 8.64 -4.63
CA LEU A 230 -17.90 7.24 -4.75
C LEU A 230 -17.74 6.69 -6.19
N PRO A 231 -18.15 7.36 -7.26
CA PRO A 231 -17.86 6.91 -8.62
C PRO A 231 -16.37 6.71 -8.90
N ARG A 232 -15.49 7.58 -8.38
CA ARG A 232 -14.05 7.45 -8.55
C ARG A 232 -13.46 6.25 -7.82
N VAL A 233 -13.92 6.00 -6.59
CA VAL A 233 -13.56 4.79 -5.83
C VAL A 233 -14.00 3.54 -6.59
N VAL A 234 -15.25 3.49 -7.05
CA VAL A 234 -15.81 2.36 -7.82
C VAL A 234 -14.99 2.10 -9.09
N MET A 235 -14.62 3.14 -9.82
CA MET A 235 -13.76 2.99 -11.02
C MET A 235 -12.32 2.57 -10.67
N ALA A 236 -11.81 3.01 -9.53
CA ALA A 236 -10.45 2.69 -9.12
C ALA A 236 -10.29 1.23 -8.65
N ILE A 237 -11.33 0.59 -8.11
CA ILE A 237 -11.28 -0.78 -7.56
C ILE A 237 -10.78 -1.81 -8.59
N PRO A 238 -11.38 -1.97 -9.79
CA PRO A 238 -10.88 -2.94 -10.75
C PRO A 238 -9.45 -2.63 -11.22
N VAL A 239 -9.12 -1.35 -11.37
CA VAL A 239 -7.76 -0.93 -11.77
C VAL A 239 -6.74 -1.21 -10.65
N ALA A 240 -7.11 -0.96 -9.39
CA ALA A 240 -6.28 -1.29 -8.23
C ALA A 240 -6.06 -2.81 -8.11
N THR A 241 -7.08 -3.62 -8.41
CA THR A 241 -6.97 -5.09 -8.45
C THR A 241 -5.96 -5.55 -9.50
N VAL A 242 -6.00 -4.96 -10.70
CA VAL A 242 -5.01 -5.24 -11.77
C VAL A 242 -3.62 -4.78 -11.34
N ALA A 243 -3.49 -3.57 -10.81
CA ALA A 243 -2.21 -3.01 -10.36
C ALA A 243 -1.58 -3.84 -9.23
N TYR A 244 -2.40 -4.33 -8.30
CA TYR A 244 -1.97 -5.20 -7.21
C TYR A 244 -1.40 -6.51 -7.73
N SER A 245 -2.11 -7.19 -8.62
CA SER A 245 -1.69 -8.48 -9.16
C SER A 245 -0.47 -8.34 -10.09
N ALA A 246 -0.45 -7.32 -10.95
CA ALA A 246 0.70 -7.00 -11.77
C ALA A 246 1.93 -6.64 -10.92
N GLY A 247 1.71 -5.88 -9.84
CA GLY A 247 2.75 -5.53 -8.88
C GLY A 247 3.35 -6.74 -8.17
N CYS A 248 2.52 -7.73 -7.76
CA CYS A 248 3.02 -9.00 -7.19
C CYS A 248 3.90 -9.77 -8.21
N LEU A 249 3.45 -9.86 -9.46
CA LEU A 249 4.24 -10.52 -10.52
C LEU A 249 5.54 -9.76 -10.83
N ALA A 250 5.50 -8.44 -10.85
CA ALA A 250 6.68 -7.62 -11.03
C ALA A 250 7.66 -7.82 -9.86
N ALA A 251 7.17 -7.77 -8.62
CA ALA A 251 7.97 -7.97 -7.43
C ALA A 251 8.75 -9.29 -7.45
N LEU A 252 8.16 -10.38 -7.96
CA LEU A 252 8.83 -11.69 -8.08
C LEU A 252 10.01 -11.69 -9.06
N ARG A 253 10.02 -10.78 -10.02
CA ARG A 253 11.02 -10.72 -11.09
C ARG A 253 12.13 -9.70 -10.84
N VAL A 254 11.95 -8.79 -9.88
CA VAL A 254 12.91 -7.73 -9.59
C VAL A 254 14.19 -8.31 -9.02
N LYS A 255 15.31 -8.07 -9.71
CA LYS A 255 16.66 -8.44 -9.29
C LYS A 255 17.54 -7.20 -9.01
N ARG A 256 17.13 -6.05 -9.52
CA ARG A 256 17.85 -4.78 -9.35
C ARG A 256 16.86 -3.67 -9.05
N VAL A 257 17.21 -2.81 -8.11
CA VAL A 257 16.42 -1.63 -7.73
C VAL A 257 17.30 -0.41 -7.85
N VAL A 258 16.78 0.65 -8.42
CA VAL A 258 17.43 1.97 -8.42
C VAL A 258 16.65 2.89 -7.50
N TRP A 259 17.32 3.43 -6.48
CA TRP A 259 16.71 4.35 -5.52
C TRP A 259 17.59 5.58 -5.36
N ARG A 260 17.06 6.76 -5.67
CA ARG A 260 17.79 8.05 -5.55
C ARG A 260 19.20 8.01 -6.14
N LYS A 261 19.33 7.51 -7.37
CA LYS A 261 20.62 7.38 -8.11
C LYS A 261 21.59 6.36 -7.50
N VAL A 262 21.14 5.50 -6.61
CA VAL A 262 21.89 4.34 -6.13
C VAL A 262 21.27 3.08 -6.72
N ALA A 263 22.08 2.26 -7.35
CA ALA A 263 21.64 0.97 -7.87
C ALA A 263 22.02 -0.16 -6.89
N TYR A 264 21.05 -1.01 -6.62
CA TYR A 264 21.17 -2.14 -5.73
C TYR A 264 20.86 -3.42 -6.49
N GLU A 265 21.66 -4.45 -6.30
CA GLU A 265 21.35 -5.82 -6.68
C GLU A 265 20.78 -6.58 -5.50
N ILE A 266 19.71 -7.36 -5.79
CA ILE A 266 19.07 -8.24 -4.82
C ILE A 266 19.68 -9.62 -5.02
N GLU A 267 20.54 -10.02 -4.09
CA GLU A 267 21.12 -11.35 -4.02
C GLU A 267 20.14 -12.32 -3.33
N THR A 268 20.46 -13.60 -3.32
CA THR A 268 19.66 -14.61 -2.62
C THR A 268 19.69 -14.39 -1.11
N GLY A 269 18.55 -14.57 -0.43
CA GLY A 269 18.47 -14.55 1.04
C GLY A 269 18.43 -13.17 1.70
N HIS A 270 17.85 -12.18 1.02
CA HIS A 270 17.69 -10.78 1.52
C HIS A 270 18.99 -9.94 1.53
N ASN A 271 20.09 -10.45 1.04
CA ASN A 271 21.30 -9.66 0.89
C ASN A 271 21.13 -8.68 -0.27
N ILE A 272 21.27 -7.41 0.03
CA ILE A 272 21.18 -6.33 -0.94
C ILE A 272 22.56 -5.67 -1.02
N LYS A 273 23.10 -5.61 -2.25
CA LYS A 273 24.41 -5.05 -2.51
C LYS A 273 24.29 -3.77 -3.33
N MET A 274 24.87 -2.71 -2.87
CA MET A 274 25.04 -1.51 -3.68
C MET A 274 26.07 -1.80 -4.79
N VAL A 275 25.67 -1.61 -6.04
CA VAL A 275 26.49 -1.91 -7.21
C VAL A 275 26.91 -0.66 -7.96
N ASP A 276 26.17 0.45 -7.80
CA ASP A 276 26.50 1.71 -8.45
C ASP A 276 25.95 2.89 -7.67
N TYR A 277 26.66 4.02 -7.71
CA TYR A 277 26.26 5.25 -7.07
C TYR A 277 26.67 6.46 -7.93
N ALA A 278 25.71 7.12 -8.52
CA ALA A 278 25.92 8.25 -9.43
C ALA A 278 25.24 9.54 -8.92
N PRO A 279 25.68 10.12 -7.77
CA PRO A 279 24.97 11.22 -7.10
C PRO A 279 24.89 12.50 -7.96
N PHE A 280 25.87 12.72 -8.84
CA PHE A 280 26.00 13.92 -9.66
C PHE A 280 25.68 13.71 -11.14
N ALA A 281 25.16 12.53 -11.53
CA ALA A 281 24.75 12.31 -12.91
C ALA A 281 23.65 13.31 -13.31
N SER A 282 23.85 14.03 -14.43
CA SER A 282 22.84 14.90 -15.00
C SER A 282 21.63 14.08 -15.47
N GLU A 283 20.42 14.68 -15.46
CA GLU A 283 19.19 13.98 -15.89
C GLU A 283 19.28 13.44 -17.32
N SER A 284 20.09 14.07 -18.19
CA SER A 284 20.34 13.61 -19.56
C SER A 284 21.21 12.35 -19.66
N GLN A 285 21.88 11.94 -18.60
CA GLN A 285 22.72 10.72 -18.54
C GLN A 285 22.03 9.58 -17.78
N SER A 286 20.83 9.79 -17.29
CA SER A 286 20.15 8.80 -16.45
C SER A 286 19.46 7.71 -17.28
N ALA A 287 20.26 6.81 -17.87
CA ALA A 287 19.80 5.45 -18.19
C ALA A 287 19.20 4.73 -16.94
N PHE A 288 19.30 5.37 -15.78
CA PHE A 288 18.75 4.97 -14.50
C PHE A 288 17.24 5.22 -14.38
N GLU A 289 16.66 6.18 -15.13
CA GLU A 289 15.24 6.52 -15.01
C GLU A 289 14.29 5.47 -15.61
N HIS A 290 14.77 4.65 -16.54
CA HIS A 290 13.94 3.63 -17.18
C HIS A 290 13.79 2.33 -16.39
N HIS A 291 14.48 2.16 -15.27
CA HIS A 291 14.44 0.95 -14.43
C HIS A 291 14.11 1.22 -12.97
N SER A 292 13.74 2.45 -12.58
CA SER A 292 13.23 2.71 -11.25
C SER A 292 11.80 2.15 -11.13
N ILE A 293 11.67 1.15 -10.27
CA ILE A 293 10.35 0.65 -9.85
C ILE A 293 9.69 1.69 -8.95
#